data_e39dd4356ae50287c7a612f9542ea18a
#
_entry.id   e39dd4356ae50287c7a612f9542ea18a
#
_cell.length_a   1.000
_cell.length_b   1.000
_cell.length_c   1.000
_cell.angle_alpha   90.00
_cell.angle_beta   90.00
_cell.angle_gamma   90.00
#
_symmetry.space_group_name_H-M   'P 1'
#
loop_
_entity.id
_entity.type
_entity.pdbx_description
1 polymer ?
#
loop_
_entity_poly.entity_id
_entity_poly.type
_entity_poly.pdbx_seq_one_letter_code
_entity_poly.pdbx_strand_id
1 'polypeptide(L)'
;MRLAGIAFLAALGVSPAGKAEAQEAPLNHSGRAVYARACASCHDNPAGSRAAQLASLQAMTPTRIRDALTQGVMKPMAAGLTGEELNDVVAYLTYGQRAPSSGWTDAIKCGANKTAVDTHLPVISAGFGVNANQTRSLTTVQSGIGKDGMKSLKVKWAIALPGDGPGTGAAVLGDTVFVSSGERMLALDAPTGCVKWSYAATSYNTPAIGEIGDRKVLAFSEAGAIHVVDAETGERVWKASGQPKNGTGGEIRGGVIFAGDTIIVPISNSGVVTGMDPKTECCTGHGSVIALKATDGSWLWEYHTMPEPEYTGQVNRLGVRQKGPSGAPIWSVPLHDRARNRIIVTTGENTSHPGTDTSDAVIALDLASGKVVWRFQAMAADVWNMACDVYTGEIGPNCPVLFGGDGRDFDFGAGAVLVKAKSGKDIILAGQKSGHVWALDAKTGKVLWSQRIGEGTALGGVHWGLASDGEYVFAPINDPFFGGDPEFVSRAGVYAFDVETGKRGWSYAALPDCEGERARLVSNCKALYGFSAAPLVIGDAVVAATLGGQVIVFDRQTGEVLNTIDTVGPIATINAEIPGKGGSIDSHGLSAGAGMIFVNSGYSAFSQTPGNVLIALAPGNR
;
A
#
# COMPACT_ATOMS: atom_id res chain seq x y z
N MET A 1 -73.10 -26.42 -27.23
CA MET A 1 -71.75 -26.85 -27.49
C MET A 1 -70.82 -25.62 -27.54
N ARG A 2 -70.11 -25.33 -26.50
CA ARG A 2 -69.06 -24.29 -26.48
C ARG A 2 -67.81 -24.94 -25.95
N LEU A 3 -66.76 -25.02 -26.77
CA LEU A 3 -65.47 -25.51 -26.43
C LEU A 3 -64.72 -24.39 -25.67
N ALA A 4 -64.22 -24.72 -24.48
CA ALA A 4 -63.33 -23.87 -23.71
C ALA A 4 -61.89 -24.26 -24.05
N GLY A 5 -61.12 -23.30 -24.58
CA GLY A 5 -59.66 -23.43 -24.78
C GLY A 5 -58.91 -23.14 -23.50
N ILE A 6 -58.07 -24.06 -23.05
CA ILE A 6 -57.17 -23.91 -21.92
C ILE A 6 -55.83 -23.42 -22.49
N ALA A 7 -55.46 -22.17 -22.13
CA ALA A 7 -54.15 -21.62 -22.41
C ALA A 7 -53.16 -22.06 -21.30
N PHE A 8 -52.12 -22.81 -21.67
CA PHE A 8 -50.96 -23.10 -20.80
C PHE A 8 -50.06 -21.88 -20.79
N LEU A 9 -49.99 -21.20 -19.65
CA LEU A 9 -48.92 -20.24 -19.35
C LEU A 9 -47.69 -21.03 -18.85
N ALA A 10 -46.65 -21.07 -19.66
CA ALA A 10 -45.35 -21.54 -19.23
C ALA A 10 -44.69 -20.44 -18.37
N ALA A 11 -44.67 -20.63 -17.06
CA ALA A 11 -43.88 -19.82 -16.15
C ALA A 11 -42.40 -20.16 -16.33
N LEU A 12 -41.67 -19.27 -16.95
CA LEU A 12 -40.19 -19.30 -16.93
C LEU A 12 -39.74 -18.99 -15.49
N GLY A 13 -39.39 -20.03 -14.75
CA GLY A 13 -38.75 -19.92 -13.44
C GLY A 13 -37.34 -19.33 -13.58
N VAL A 14 -37.17 -18.07 -13.21
CA VAL A 14 -35.86 -17.50 -12.94
C VAL A 14 -35.39 -18.11 -11.63
N SER A 15 -34.49 -19.09 -11.72
CA SER A 15 -33.76 -19.57 -10.54
C SER A 15 -32.95 -18.42 -9.96
N PRO A 16 -33.01 -18.14 -8.64
CA PRO A 16 -32.12 -17.19 -8.02
C PRO A 16 -30.70 -17.73 -8.15
N ALA A 17 -29.77 -16.92 -8.66
CA ALA A 17 -28.35 -17.22 -8.68
C ALA A 17 -27.91 -17.58 -7.25
N GLY A 18 -27.52 -18.84 -7.07
CA GLY A 18 -27.06 -19.35 -5.79
C GLY A 18 -25.88 -18.54 -5.30
N LYS A 19 -25.96 -18.09 -4.05
CA LYS A 19 -24.80 -17.57 -3.32
C LYS A 19 -23.71 -18.63 -3.37
N ALA A 20 -22.58 -18.33 -4.01
CA ALA A 20 -21.38 -19.14 -3.87
C ALA A 20 -20.86 -18.92 -2.44
N GLU A 21 -21.32 -19.72 -1.49
CA GLU A 21 -20.66 -19.83 -0.18
C GLU A 21 -19.28 -20.43 -0.42
N ALA A 22 -18.26 -19.83 0.22
CA ALA A 22 -16.92 -20.40 0.24
C ALA A 22 -17.04 -21.85 0.75
N GLN A 23 -16.59 -22.82 -0.04
CA GLN A 23 -16.70 -24.21 0.30
C GLN A 23 -15.71 -24.50 1.45
N GLU A 24 -16.21 -24.82 2.65
CA GLU A 24 -15.34 -25.18 3.78
C GLU A 24 -14.53 -26.44 3.45
N ALA A 25 -13.24 -26.41 3.82
CA ALA A 25 -12.39 -27.57 3.66
C ALA A 25 -12.90 -28.73 4.54
N PRO A 26 -12.86 -29.98 4.04
CA PRO A 26 -13.27 -31.16 4.80
C PRO A 26 -12.56 -31.25 6.15
N LEU A 27 -13.23 -31.80 7.16
CA LEU A 27 -12.66 -31.97 8.51
C LEU A 27 -11.35 -32.77 8.53
N ASN A 28 -11.18 -33.68 7.59
CA ASN A 28 -10.00 -34.53 7.42
C ASN A 28 -8.94 -33.96 6.46
N HIS A 29 -9.04 -32.69 6.06
CA HIS A 29 -8.04 -32.06 5.20
C HIS A 29 -6.69 -31.98 5.92
N SER A 30 -5.60 -32.52 5.32
CA SER A 30 -4.25 -32.59 5.91
C SER A 30 -3.75 -31.23 6.41
N GLY A 31 -3.94 -30.17 5.62
CA GLY A 31 -3.53 -28.81 5.96
C GLY A 31 -4.27 -28.21 7.14
N ARG A 32 -5.45 -28.73 7.53
CA ARG A 32 -6.18 -28.24 8.71
C ARG A 32 -5.40 -28.46 10.00
N ALA A 33 -4.77 -29.63 10.16
CA ALA A 33 -3.94 -29.92 11.32
C ALA A 33 -2.67 -29.05 11.36
N VAL A 34 -2.08 -28.78 10.20
CA VAL A 34 -0.93 -27.87 10.07
C VAL A 34 -1.34 -26.45 10.45
N TYR A 35 -2.45 -25.94 9.92
CA TYR A 35 -2.99 -24.62 10.25
C TYR A 35 -3.27 -24.49 11.77
N ALA A 36 -3.97 -25.44 12.35
CA ALA A 36 -4.33 -25.42 13.78
C ALA A 36 -3.09 -25.36 14.69
N ARG A 37 -2.00 -26.05 14.30
CA ARG A 37 -0.77 -26.09 15.08
C ARG A 37 0.11 -24.85 14.89
N ALA A 38 0.23 -24.34 13.66
CA ALA A 38 1.24 -23.36 13.32
C ALA A 38 0.70 -21.93 13.06
N CYS A 39 -0.61 -21.78 12.83
CA CYS A 39 -1.19 -20.52 12.33
C CYS A 39 -2.37 -20.02 13.19
N ALA A 40 -3.23 -20.93 13.67
CA ALA A 40 -4.51 -20.59 14.29
C ALA A 40 -4.39 -19.69 15.52
N SER A 41 -3.32 -19.82 16.31
CA SER A 41 -3.12 -19.01 17.52
C SER A 41 -3.12 -17.50 17.23
N CYS A 42 -2.66 -17.09 16.03
CA CYS A 42 -2.64 -15.68 15.63
C CYS A 42 -3.79 -15.32 14.68
N HIS A 43 -4.19 -16.24 13.81
CA HIS A 43 -5.10 -15.93 12.70
C HIS A 43 -6.58 -16.20 13.00
N ASP A 44 -6.92 -17.05 13.97
CA ASP A 44 -8.30 -17.31 14.39
C ASP A 44 -8.83 -16.25 15.36
N ASN A 45 -7.95 -15.66 16.15
CA ASN A 45 -8.31 -14.61 17.08
C ASN A 45 -7.30 -13.44 17.04
N PRO A 46 -7.32 -12.64 15.98
CA PRO A 46 -6.39 -11.53 15.81
C PRO A 46 -6.65 -10.34 16.73
N ALA A 47 -7.64 -10.42 17.63
CA ALA A 47 -7.93 -9.35 18.58
C ALA A 47 -6.68 -9.01 19.42
N GLY A 48 -6.23 -7.75 19.33
CA GLY A 48 -5.00 -7.29 19.95
C GLY A 48 -3.73 -7.60 19.18
N SER A 49 -3.82 -8.17 17.95
CA SER A 49 -2.68 -8.45 17.09
C SER A 49 -2.86 -7.83 15.71
N ARG A 50 -1.74 -7.76 14.93
CA ARG A 50 -1.75 -7.34 13.53
C ARG A 50 -1.96 -8.51 12.55
N ALA A 51 -2.19 -9.72 13.03
CA ALA A 51 -2.37 -10.88 12.19
C ALA A 51 -3.63 -10.74 11.33
N ALA A 52 -3.51 -11.08 10.05
CA ALA A 52 -4.67 -11.13 9.17
C ALA A 52 -5.66 -12.19 9.67
N GLN A 53 -6.96 -11.93 9.59
CA GLN A 53 -7.98 -12.93 9.95
C GLN A 53 -7.96 -14.12 8.99
N LEU A 54 -8.42 -15.28 9.43
CA LEU A 54 -8.55 -16.47 8.58
C LEU A 54 -9.29 -16.16 7.26
N ALA A 55 -10.37 -15.37 7.32
CA ALA A 55 -11.10 -14.97 6.12
C ALA A 55 -10.23 -14.18 5.12
N SER A 56 -9.27 -13.37 5.62
CA SER A 56 -8.32 -12.66 4.77
C SER A 56 -7.29 -13.61 4.15
N LEU A 57 -6.81 -14.59 4.91
CA LEU A 57 -5.93 -15.63 4.36
C LEU A 57 -6.63 -16.45 3.28
N GLN A 58 -7.90 -16.79 3.52
CA GLN A 58 -8.72 -17.54 2.57
C GLN A 58 -9.09 -16.73 1.31
N ALA A 59 -8.92 -15.41 1.32
CA ALA A 59 -9.09 -14.56 0.15
C ALA A 59 -7.81 -14.46 -0.71
N MET A 60 -6.63 -14.80 -0.15
CA MET A 60 -5.35 -14.71 -0.85
C MET A 60 -5.18 -15.82 -1.89
N THR A 61 -4.42 -15.55 -2.96
CA THR A 61 -4.06 -16.61 -3.92
C THR A 61 -3.10 -17.62 -3.31
N PRO A 62 -3.07 -18.89 -3.82
CA PRO A 62 -2.08 -19.88 -3.39
C PRO A 62 -0.63 -19.38 -3.51
N THR A 63 -0.32 -18.63 -4.57
CA THR A 63 0.99 -18.00 -4.78
C THR A 63 1.31 -17.03 -3.67
N ARG A 64 0.40 -16.11 -3.34
CA ARG A 64 0.62 -15.11 -2.29
C ARG A 64 0.82 -15.74 -0.90
N ILE A 65 0.03 -16.76 -0.55
CA ILE A 65 0.22 -17.49 0.71
C ILE A 65 1.59 -18.18 0.71
N ARG A 66 1.95 -18.85 -0.38
CA ARG A 66 3.26 -19.51 -0.51
C ARG A 66 4.41 -18.51 -0.38
N ASP A 67 4.34 -17.39 -1.05
CA ASP A 67 5.36 -16.33 -0.97
C ASP A 67 5.49 -15.78 0.46
N ALA A 68 4.37 -15.55 1.14
CA ALA A 68 4.38 -15.12 2.55
C ALA A 68 5.09 -16.14 3.46
N LEU A 69 4.88 -17.44 3.22
CA LEU A 69 5.47 -18.52 4.01
C LEU A 69 6.94 -18.84 3.67
N THR A 70 7.38 -18.57 2.43
CA THR A 70 8.73 -18.95 1.96
C THR A 70 9.72 -17.81 1.88
N GLN A 71 9.24 -16.61 1.61
CA GLN A 71 10.06 -15.42 1.36
C GLN A 71 9.59 -14.18 2.15
N GLY A 72 8.30 -14.13 2.51
CA GLY A 72 7.67 -12.99 3.15
C GLY A 72 7.57 -13.09 4.67
N VAL A 73 6.61 -12.32 5.20
CA VAL A 73 6.43 -12.06 6.65
C VAL A 73 6.16 -13.31 7.50
N MET A 74 5.63 -14.39 6.92
CA MET A 74 5.33 -15.63 7.65
C MET A 74 6.44 -16.68 7.54
N LYS A 75 7.54 -16.39 6.86
CA LYS A 75 8.69 -17.31 6.73
C LYS A 75 9.22 -17.82 8.09
N PRO A 76 9.39 -16.97 9.13
CA PRO A 76 9.82 -17.45 10.45
C PRO A 76 8.84 -18.45 11.07
N MET A 77 7.54 -18.22 10.90
CA MET A 77 6.49 -19.10 11.44
C MET A 77 6.40 -20.43 10.69
N ALA A 78 6.79 -20.43 9.41
CA ALA A 78 6.84 -21.61 8.56
C ALA A 78 8.15 -22.41 8.66
N ALA A 79 9.18 -21.91 9.36
CA ALA A 79 10.52 -22.52 9.41
C ALA A 79 10.56 -23.96 9.95
N GLY A 80 9.54 -24.36 10.73
CA GLY A 80 9.39 -25.73 11.26
C GLY A 80 8.51 -26.66 10.41
N LEU A 81 7.99 -26.18 9.27
CA LEU A 81 7.14 -26.96 8.39
C LEU A 81 7.98 -27.71 7.34
N THR A 82 7.60 -28.95 7.06
CA THR A 82 8.13 -29.69 5.91
C THR A 82 7.56 -29.10 4.61
N GLY A 83 8.18 -29.44 3.47
CA GLY A 83 7.66 -29.00 2.16
C GLY A 83 6.26 -29.54 1.86
N GLU A 84 5.92 -30.74 2.38
CA GLU A 84 4.58 -31.34 2.26
C GLU A 84 3.57 -30.57 3.12
N GLU A 85 3.87 -30.30 4.40
CA GLU A 85 3.04 -29.53 5.29
C GLU A 85 2.78 -28.10 4.78
N LEU A 86 3.79 -27.49 4.16
CA LEU A 86 3.65 -26.19 3.52
C LEU A 86 2.66 -26.23 2.35
N ASN A 87 2.74 -27.26 1.50
CA ASN A 87 1.77 -27.48 0.42
C ASN A 87 0.36 -27.73 0.96
N ASP A 88 0.25 -28.54 2.01
CA ASP A 88 -1.02 -28.89 2.65
C ASP A 88 -1.72 -27.67 3.26
N VAL A 89 -0.99 -26.81 3.97
CA VAL A 89 -1.58 -25.60 4.57
C VAL A 89 -1.99 -24.58 3.51
N VAL A 90 -1.21 -24.44 2.43
CA VAL A 90 -1.60 -23.60 1.29
C VAL A 90 -2.90 -24.12 0.68
N ALA A 91 -2.98 -25.44 0.41
CA ALA A 91 -4.18 -26.06 -0.16
C ALA A 91 -5.40 -25.96 0.77
N TYR A 92 -5.20 -26.03 2.08
CA TYR A 92 -6.27 -25.85 3.08
C TYR A 92 -6.81 -24.41 3.07
N LEU A 93 -5.93 -23.41 3.12
CA LEU A 93 -6.31 -21.99 3.13
C LEU A 93 -6.99 -21.57 1.83
N THR A 94 -6.65 -22.20 0.72
CA THR A 94 -7.24 -21.88 -0.58
C THR A 94 -8.26 -22.92 -1.05
N TYR A 95 -8.76 -23.75 -0.15
CA TYR A 95 -9.73 -24.80 -0.46
C TYR A 95 -11.04 -24.20 -0.99
N GLY A 96 -11.53 -24.76 -2.10
CA GLY A 96 -12.74 -24.26 -2.75
C GLY A 96 -12.54 -22.98 -3.57
N GLN A 97 -11.37 -22.35 -3.48
CA GLN A 97 -11.05 -21.30 -4.44
C GLN A 97 -10.97 -21.92 -5.84
N ARG A 98 -11.78 -21.43 -6.77
CA ARG A 98 -11.45 -21.65 -8.19
C ARG A 98 -10.13 -20.94 -8.44
N ALA A 99 -9.09 -21.72 -8.80
CA ALA A 99 -7.92 -21.09 -9.42
C ALA A 99 -8.45 -20.16 -10.52
N PRO A 100 -8.14 -18.85 -10.50
CA PRO A 100 -8.55 -17.99 -11.58
C PRO A 100 -8.07 -18.67 -12.84
N SER A 101 -8.92 -18.81 -13.86
CA SER A 101 -8.46 -19.30 -15.14
C SER A 101 -7.23 -18.45 -15.50
N SER A 102 -6.13 -19.05 -15.91
CA SER A 102 -4.93 -18.31 -16.35
C SER A 102 -5.25 -17.28 -17.45
N GLY A 103 -6.46 -17.31 -17.98
CA GLY A 103 -7.01 -16.48 -19.03
C GLY A 103 -8.07 -15.46 -18.60
N TRP A 104 -8.23 -15.14 -17.29
CA TRP A 104 -9.24 -14.15 -16.88
C TRP A 104 -9.07 -12.77 -17.56
N THR A 105 -7.84 -12.37 -17.88
CA THR A 105 -7.54 -11.16 -18.63
C THR A 105 -8.01 -11.25 -20.10
N ASP A 106 -8.07 -12.45 -20.67
CA ASP A 106 -8.54 -12.66 -22.04
C ASP A 106 -10.07 -12.48 -22.13
N ALA A 107 -10.80 -12.79 -21.05
CA ALA A 107 -12.24 -12.58 -20.96
C ALA A 107 -12.66 -11.10 -21.06
N ILE A 108 -11.77 -10.18 -20.66
CA ILE A 108 -11.98 -8.73 -20.72
C ILE A 108 -10.97 -8.02 -21.62
N LYS A 109 -10.37 -8.73 -22.58
CA LYS A 109 -9.46 -8.13 -23.55
C LYS A 109 -10.19 -7.10 -24.42
N CYS A 110 -9.52 -5.99 -24.70
CA CYS A 110 -10.06 -4.97 -25.59
C CYS A 110 -10.25 -5.52 -27.02
N GLY A 111 -11.29 -5.04 -27.71
CA GLY A 111 -11.44 -5.29 -29.14
C GLY A 111 -10.23 -4.73 -29.93
N ALA A 112 -9.98 -5.29 -31.10
CA ALA A 112 -8.78 -5.00 -31.90
C ALA A 112 -8.50 -3.50 -32.17
N ASN A 113 -9.54 -2.68 -32.19
CA ASN A 113 -9.45 -1.22 -32.38
C ASN A 113 -9.10 -0.43 -31.10
N LYS A 114 -8.96 -1.06 -29.95
CA LYS A 114 -8.66 -0.45 -28.64
C LYS A 114 -7.46 -1.04 -27.93
N THR A 115 -6.67 -1.88 -28.58
CA THR A 115 -5.49 -2.51 -27.96
C THR A 115 -4.27 -1.60 -27.95
N ALA A 116 -4.21 -0.58 -28.80
CA ALA A 116 -3.09 0.35 -28.85
C ALA A 116 -3.06 1.26 -27.61
N VAL A 117 -1.87 1.52 -27.11
CA VAL A 117 -1.56 2.56 -26.14
C VAL A 117 -0.95 3.74 -26.87
N ASP A 118 -1.59 4.90 -26.83
CA ASP A 118 -1.03 6.11 -27.45
C ASP A 118 -0.02 6.75 -26.50
N THR A 119 1.26 6.50 -26.74
CA THR A 119 2.38 7.02 -25.94
C THR A 119 2.70 8.49 -26.22
N HIS A 120 2.07 9.13 -27.21
CA HIS A 120 2.20 10.58 -27.46
C HIS A 120 1.30 11.40 -26.55
N LEU A 121 0.29 10.79 -25.92
CA LEU A 121 -0.56 11.45 -24.94
C LEU A 121 0.23 11.81 -23.65
N PRO A 122 -0.23 12.81 -22.90
CA PRO A 122 0.46 13.26 -21.70
C PRO A 122 0.42 12.20 -20.58
N VAL A 123 1.49 12.10 -19.81
CA VAL A 123 1.50 11.40 -18.53
C VAL A 123 0.70 12.24 -17.54
N ILE A 124 -0.44 11.71 -17.07
CA ILE A 124 -1.33 12.37 -16.11
C ILE A 124 -0.89 12.06 -14.69
N SER A 125 -0.62 10.78 -14.43
CA SER A 125 -0.08 10.30 -13.17
C SER A 125 1.11 9.39 -13.44
N ALA A 126 2.31 9.85 -13.06
CA ALA A 126 3.54 9.10 -13.33
C ALA A 126 3.75 7.90 -12.39
N GLY A 127 2.89 7.76 -11.36
CA GLY A 127 2.98 6.72 -10.34
C GLY A 127 2.27 7.15 -9.05
N PHE A 128 2.65 6.59 -7.92
CA PHE A 128 2.00 6.81 -6.63
C PHE A 128 1.80 8.30 -6.29
N GLY A 129 2.83 9.11 -6.40
CA GLY A 129 2.81 10.53 -6.03
C GLY A 129 2.21 11.45 -7.09
N VAL A 130 1.70 10.91 -8.20
CA VAL A 130 1.22 11.65 -9.38
C VAL A 130 2.36 12.29 -10.18
N ASN A 131 3.28 12.95 -9.53
CA ASN A 131 4.43 13.68 -10.12
C ASN A 131 5.72 13.46 -9.32
N ALA A 132 6.84 13.97 -9.82
CA ALA A 132 8.16 13.81 -9.20
C ALA A 132 8.24 14.39 -7.78
N ASN A 133 7.43 15.41 -7.47
CA ASN A 133 7.36 16.07 -6.17
C ASN A 133 6.46 15.31 -5.16
N GLN A 134 5.87 14.20 -5.56
CA GLN A 134 4.99 13.34 -4.76
C GLN A 134 3.77 14.08 -4.19
N THR A 135 3.28 15.14 -4.86
CA THR A 135 2.23 16.03 -4.32
C THR A 135 0.87 15.37 -4.23
N ARG A 136 0.62 14.29 -4.97
CA ARG A 136 -0.68 13.63 -5.11
C ARG A 136 -1.79 14.62 -5.49
N SER A 137 -1.45 15.63 -6.29
CA SER A 137 -2.33 16.70 -6.71
C SER A 137 -2.42 16.79 -8.22
N LEU A 138 -3.63 16.91 -8.72
CA LEU A 138 -4.01 17.13 -10.11
C LEU A 138 -4.90 18.36 -10.23
N THR A 139 -4.68 19.17 -11.24
CA THR A 139 -5.64 20.21 -11.60
C THR A 139 -6.90 19.59 -12.21
N THR A 140 -7.99 20.36 -12.26
CA THR A 140 -9.22 19.97 -12.97
C THR A 140 -8.94 19.58 -14.44
N VAL A 141 -8.04 20.30 -15.11
CA VAL A 141 -7.67 20.03 -16.50
C VAL A 141 -6.90 18.71 -16.62
N GLN A 142 -5.94 18.45 -15.75
CA GLN A 142 -5.16 17.22 -15.77
C GLN A 142 -6.02 15.98 -15.45
N SER A 143 -6.86 16.07 -14.43
CA SER A 143 -7.73 14.96 -14.03
C SER A 143 -8.90 14.75 -14.98
N GLY A 144 -9.36 15.80 -15.64
CA GLY A 144 -10.62 15.82 -16.40
C GLY A 144 -11.87 15.81 -15.54
N ILE A 145 -11.78 16.08 -14.21
CA ILE A 145 -12.92 16.07 -13.28
C ILE A 145 -13.05 17.44 -12.61
N GLY A 146 -14.15 18.13 -12.87
CA GLY A 146 -14.48 19.39 -12.19
C GLY A 146 -15.25 19.18 -10.89
N LYS A 147 -15.51 20.27 -10.14
CA LYS A 147 -16.17 20.25 -8.81
C LYS A 147 -17.54 19.56 -8.85
N ASP A 148 -18.38 19.83 -9.85
CA ASP A 148 -19.70 19.19 -9.97
C ASP A 148 -19.57 17.70 -10.33
N GLY A 149 -18.53 17.33 -11.09
CA GLY A 149 -18.18 15.94 -11.34
C GLY A 149 -17.82 15.19 -10.07
N MET A 150 -17.11 15.84 -9.14
CA MET A 150 -16.77 15.27 -7.84
C MET A 150 -18.00 14.96 -6.98
N LYS A 151 -19.02 15.81 -7.00
CA LYS A 151 -20.29 15.61 -6.29
C LYS A 151 -21.12 14.44 -6.85
N SER A 152 -20.89 14.08 -8.11
CA SER A 152 -21.68 13.05 -8.82
C SER A 152 -20.90 11.78 -9.14
N LEU A 153 -19.73 11.59 -8.53
CA LEU A 153 -18.92 10.37 -8.73
C LEU A 153 -19.72 9.12 -8.38
N LYS A 154 -19.64 8.15 -9.26
CA LYS A 154 -20.23 6.80 -9.08
C LYS A 154 -19.38 5.76 -9.78
N VAL A 155 -19.60 4.49 -9.47
CA VAL A 155 -18.93 3.38 -10.14
C VAL A 155 -19.25 3.40 -11.63
N LYS A 156 -18.24 3.50 -12.47
CA LYS A 156 -18.30 3.38 -13.93
C LYS A 156 -18.14 1.95 -14.37
N TRP A 157 -17.09 1.30 -13.86
CA TRP A 157 -16.80 -0.10 -14.03
C TRP A 157 -15.98 -0.62 -12.84
N ALA A 158 -15.96 -1.92 -12.65
CA ALA A 158 -15.10 -2.59 -11.72
C ALA A 158 -14.57 -3.90 -12.32
N ILE A 159 -13.37 -4.29 -11.90
CA ILE A 159 -12.70 -5.56 -12.24
C ILE A 159 -12.47 -6.34 -10.96
N ALA A 160 -12.89 -7.61 -10.91
CA ALA A 160 -12.49 -8.50 -9.84
C ALA A 160 -11.09 -9.05 -10.12
N LEU A 161 -10.19 -8.88 -9.17
CA LEU A 161 -8.83 -9.38 -9.24
C LEU A 161 -8.76 -10.79 -8.65
N PRO A 162 -7.83 -11.66 -9.09
CA PRO A 162 -7.55 -12.91 -8.41
C PRO A 162 -6.99 -12.64 -7.00
N GLY A 163 -7.54 -13.29 -5.99
CA GLY A 163 -7.11 -13.11 -4.60
C GLY A 163 -7.69 -11.86 -3.93
N ASP A 164 -6.99 -11.33 -2.95
CA ASP A 164 -7.33 -10.07 -2.29
C ASP A 164 -6.76 -8.86 -3.04
N GLY A 165 -7.28 -7.69 -2.76
CA GLY A 165 -6.82 -6.46 -3.38
C GLY A 165 -5.35 -6.17 -3.04
N PRO A 166 -4.46 -5.95 -4.04
CA PRO A 166 -3.03 -5.76 -3.79
C PRO A 166 -2.69 -4.44 -3.09
N GLY A 167 -3.64 -3.53 -2.92
CA GLY A 167 -3.41 -2.20 -2.32
C GLY A 167 -2.55 -1.28 -3.19
N THR A 168 -2.40 -1.58 -4.48
CA THR A 168 -1.58 -0.79 -5.41
C THR A 168 -2.37 0.38 -5.98
N GLY A 169 -1.68 1.47 -6.30
CA GLY A 169 -2.21 2.55 -7.12
C GLY A 169 -2.03 2.27 -8.61
N ALA A 170 -2.51 3.19 -9.42
CA ALA A 170 -2.33 3.17 -10.86
C ALA A 170 -1.47 4.35 -11.34
N ALA A 171 -0.72 4.14 -12.43
CA ALA A 171 -0.15 5.19 -13.25
C ALA A 171 -1.05 5.42 -14.47
N VAL A 172 -1.11 6.65 -14.98
CA VAL A 172 -2.04 7.02 -16.06
C VAL A 172 -1.34 7.79 -17.16
N LEU A 173 -1.45 7.28 -18.38
CA LEU A 173 -0.94 7.87 -19.60
C LEU A 173 -2.12 8.06 -20.58
N GLY A 174 -2.51 9.30 -20.82
CA GLY A 174 -3.68 9.59 -21.66
C GLY A 174 -4.92 8.85 -21.18
N ASP A 175 -5.42 7.93 -21.99
CA ASP A 175 -6.58 7.08 -21.72
C ASP A 175 -6.21 5.67 -21.23
N THR A 176 -4.95 5.43 -20.91
CA THR A 176 -4.46 4.13 -20.48
C THR A 176 -4.07 4.16 -19.00
N VAL A 177 -4.55 3.15 -18.27
CA VAL A 177 -4.28 2.94 -16.84
C VAL A 177 -3.38 1.74 -16.66
N PHE A 178 -2.23 1.93 -16.03
CA PHE A 178 -1.31 0.86 -15.69
C PHE A 178 -1.44 0.52 -14.20
N VAL A 179 -1.76 -0.72 -13.91
CA VAL A 179 -2.00 -1.19 -12.54
C VAL A 179 -1.56 -2.63 -12.36
N SER A 180 -1.09 -2.98 -11.17
CA SER A 180 -0.84 -4.38 -10.82
C SER A 180 -2.12 -5.05 -10.31
N SER A 181 -2.36 -6.27 -10.77
CA SER A 181 -3.36 -7.18 -10.21
C SER A 181 -2.82 -8.08 -9.09
N GLY A 182 -1.57 -7.85 -8.64
CA GLY A 182 -0.83 -8.77 -7.78
C GLY A 182 0.00 -9.78 -8.58
N GLU A 183 -0.54 -10.40 -9.61
CA GLU A 183 0.14 -11.43 -10.42
C GLU A 183 0.49 -10.95 -11.83
N ARG A 184 -0.07 -9.85 -12.27
CA ARG A 184 0.16 -9.28 -13.61
C ARG A 184 0.18 -7.77 -13.57
N MET A 185 1.08 -7.16 -14.34
CA MET A 185 0.98 -5.76 -14.71
C MET A 185 0.00 -5.64 -15.88
N LEU A 186 -0.97 -4.75 -15.77
CA LEU A 186 -2.05 -4.57 -16.74
C LEU A 186 -2.00 -3.16 -17.33
N ALA A 187 -2.21 -3.04 -18.64
CA ALA A 187 -2.64 -1.80 -19.28
C ALA A 187 -4.14 -1.89 -19.59
N LEU A 188 -4.91 -0.99 -19.02
CA LEU A 188 -6.36 -0.96 -19.16
C LEU A 188 -6.79 0.26 -19.98
N ASP A 189 -7.83 0.11 -20.79
CA ASP A 189 -8.56 1.23 -21.38
C ASP A 189 -9.37 1.93 -20.28
N ALA A 190 -9.03 3.17 -19.95
CA ALA A 190 -9.66 3.89 -18.84
C ALA A 190 -11.18 3.97 -18.96
N PRO A 191 -11.78 4.31 -20.14
CA PRO A 191 -13.21 4.40 -20.28
C PRO A 191 -14.00 3.10 -20.03
N THR A 192 -13.41 1.93 -20.32
CA THR A 192 -14.15 0.64 -20.32
C THR A 192 -13.61 -0.40 -19.35
N GLY A 193 -12.36 -0.25 -18.89
CA GLY A 193 -11.67 -1.23 -18.04
C GLY A 193 -11.16 -2.46 -18.80
N CYS A 194 -11.32 -2.55 -20.13
CA CYS A 194 -10.80 -3.70 -20.86
C CYS A 194 -9.27 -3.71 -20.89
N VAL A 195 -8.67 -4.90 -20.98
CA VAL A 195 -7.21 -5.11 -20.99
C VAL A 195 -6.66 -4.85 -22.38
N LYS A 196 -5.79 -3.85 -22.55
CA LYS A 196 -5.03 -3.59 -23.76
C LYS A 196 -3.89 -4.59 -23.91
N TRP A 197 -3.08 -4.76 -22.86
CA TRP A 197 -2.06 -5.79 -22.73
C TRP A 197 -1.84 -6.19 -21.28
N SER A 198 -1.19 -7.31 -21.05
CA SER A 198 -0.79 -7.78 -19.72
C SER A 198 0.60 -8.40 -19.73
N TYR A 199 1.37 -8.16 -18.67
CA TYR A 199 2.70 -8.71 -18.45
C TYR A 199 2.70 -9.53 -17.15
N ALA A 200 3.16 -10.78 -17.19
CA ALA A 200 3.21 -11.66 -16.02
C ALA A 200 4.34 -11.22 -15.08
N ALA A 201 3.97 -10.76 -13.89
CA ALA A 201 4.89 -10.44 -12.80
C ALA A 201 4.11 -10.30 -11.50
N THR A 202 4.64 -10.87 -10.42
CA THR A 202 4.08 -10.69 -9.08
C THR A 202 4.58 -9.38 -8.50
N SER A 203 3.75 -8.35 -8.52
CA SER A 203 4.08 -7.01 -8.04
C SER A 203 2.99 -6.46 -7.13
N TYR A 204 3.39 -5.87 -6.01
CA TYR A 204 2.50 -5.22 -5.04
C TYR A 204 2.79 -3.72 -4.93
N ASN A 205 3.40 -3.13 -5.97
CA ASN A 205 3.76 -1.72 -6.01
C ASN A 205 3.04 -1.00 -7.14
N THR A 206 2.79 0.29 -6.94
CA THR A 206 2.33 1.18 -8.02
C THR A 206 3.44 1.29 -9.07
N PRO A 207 3.17 1.03 -10.36
CA PRO A 207 4.17 1.19 -11.39
C PRO A 207 4.54 2.67 -11.59
N ALA A 208 5.78 2.93 -11.99
CA ALA A 208 6.24 4.26 -12.35
C ALA A 208 6.39 4.39 -13.87
N ILE A 209 5.86 5.47 -14.45
CA ILE A 209 6.07 5.83 -15.85
C ILE A 209 7.33 6.70 -15.96
N GLY A 210 8.21 6.34 -16.90
CA GLY A 210 9.39 7.11 -17.26
C GLY A 210 9.64 7.13 -18.75
N GLU A 211 10.79 7.65 -19.14
CA GLU A 211 11.23 7.74 -20.55
C GLU A 211 12.65 7.18 -20.72
N ILE A 212 12.88 6.45 -21.79
CA ILE A 212 14.20 6.00 -22.24
C ILE A 212 14.36 6.41 -23.71
N GLY A 213 15.12 7.47 -23.97
CA GLY A 213 15.08 8.15 -25.26
C GLY A 213 13.68 8.71 -25.51
N ASP A 214 13.10 8.41 -26.67
CA ASP A 214 11.74 8.82 -27.03
C ASP A 214 10.66 7.82 -26.63
N ARG A 215 11.05 6.73 -25.94
CA ARG A 215 10.15 5.65 -25.55
C ARG A 215 9.63 5.85 -24.13
N LYS A 216 8.31 5.79 -23.95
CA LYS A 216 7.72 5.69 -22.61
C LYS A 216 7.78 4.26 -22.12
N VAL A 217 8.15 4.11 -20.85
CA VAL A 217 8.35 2.81 -20.19
C VAL A 217 7.70 2.79 -18.82
N LEU A 218 7.45 1.58 -18.31
CA LEU A 218 7.02 1.34 -16.94
C LEU A 218 8.11 0.63 -16.16
N ALA A 219 8.40 1.11 -14.96
CA ALA A 219 9.26 0.41 -14.01
C ALA A 219 8.43 -0.08 -12.80
N PHE A 220 8.68 -1.31 -12.36
CA PHE A 220 8.08 -1.90 -11.17
C PHE A 220 8.96 -3.02 -10.62
N SER A 221 8.72 -3.44 -9.37
CA SER A 221 9.50 -4.49 -8.72
C SER A 221 8.76 -5.83 -8.70
N GLU A 222 9.51 -6.92 -8.74
CA GLU A 222 9.09 -8.29 -8.49
C GLU A 222 10.16 -9.03 -7.70
N ALA A 223 9.85 -9.50 -6.49
CA ALA A 223 10.73 -10.34 -5.67
C ALA A 223 12.21 -9.89 -5.64
N GLY A 224 12.45 -8.57 -5.46
CA GLY A 224 13.80 -8.00 -5.42
C GLY A 224 14.44 -7.71 -6.77
N ALA A 225 13.76 -7.95 -7.88
CA ALA A 225 14.17 -7.53 -9.22
C ALA A 225 13.37 -6.30 -9.68
N ILE A 226 13.97 -5.52 -10.55
CA ILE A 226 13.31 -4.41 -11.24
C ILE A 226 13.05 -4.82 -12.68
N HIS A 227 11.81 -4.65 -13.11
CA HIS A 227 11.38 -4.81 -14.49
C HIS A 227 11.16 -3.45 -15.12
N VAL A 228 11.63 -3.28 -16.34
CA VAL A 228 11.23 -2.18 -17.21
C VAL A 228 10.60 -2.77 -18.46
N VAL A 229 9.36 -2.35 -18.72
CA VAL A 229 8.60 -2.77 -19.89
C VAL A 229 8.22 -1.57 -20.74
N ASP A 230 8.07 -1.78 -22.03
CA ASP A 230 7.58 -0.79 -22.96
C ASP A 230 6.11 -0.47 -22.66
N ALA A 231 5.76 0.82 -22.52
CA ALA A 231 4.41 1.22 -22.14
C ALA A 231 3.38 0.96 -23.26
N GLU A 232 3.81 0.98 -24.53
CA GLU A 232 2.94 0.75 -25.68
C GLU A 232 2.58 -0.72 -25.83
N THR A 233 3.58 -1.62 -25.72
CA THR A 233 3.43 -3.03 -26.07
C THR A 233 3.35 -3.97 -24.86
N GLY A 234 3.84 -3.55 -23.70
CA GLY A 234 4.04 -4.41 -22.53
C GLY A 234 5.25 -5.34 -22.66
N GLU A 235 6.05 -5.23 -23.70
CA GLU A 235 7.25 -6.04 -23.88
C GLU A 235 8.37 -5.62 -22.93
N ARG A 236 9.11 -6.60 -22.43
CA ARG A 236 10.21 -6.34 -21.50
C ARG A 236 11.38 -5.65 -22.21
N VAL A 237 11.73 -4.44 -21.77
CA VAL A 237 12.94 -3.73 -22.20
C VAL A 237 14.15 -4.35 -21.50
N TRP A 238 14.10 -4.46 -20.17
CA TRP A 238 15.11 -5.15 -19.38
C TRP A 238 14.57 -5.60 -18.02
N LYS A 239 15.32 -6.51 -17.35
CA LYS A 239 15.15 -6.92 -15.96
C LYS A 239 16.52 -6.95 -15.29
N ALA A 240 16.64 -6.35 -14.12
CA ALA A 240 17.87 -6.28 -13.35
C ALA A 240 17.62 -6.55 -11.86
N SER A 241 18.68 -6.85 -11.10
CA SER A 241 18.58 -6.93 -9.65
C SER A 241 18.29 -5.54 -9.07
N GLY A 242 17.30 -5.45 -8.18
CA GLY A 242 17.02 -4.30 -7.33
C GLY A 242 17.62 -4.43 -5.93
N GLN A 243 18.56 -5.38 -5.72
CA GLN A 243 19.19 -5.62 -4.43
C GLN A 243 20.55 -4.92 -4.34
N PRO A 244 20.99 -4.50 -3.14
CA PRO A 244 22.32 -3.92 -2.93
C PRO A 244 23.41 -4.92 -3.30
N LYS A 245 24.56 -4.42 -3.72
CA LYS A 245 25.76 -5.22 -3.97
C LYS A 245 26.50 -5.56 -2.68
N ASN A 246 26.41 -4.65 -1.72
CA ASN A 246 27.01 -4.79 -0.41
C ASN A 246 25.91 -4.94 0.63
N GLY A 247 26.16 -5.77 1.65
CA GLY A 247 25.25 -5.94 2.76
C GLY A 247 24.00 -6.80 2.47
N THR A 248 23.13 -6.81 3.45
CA THR A 248 21.92 -7.62 3.43
C THR A 248 20.85 -6.94 2.56
N GLY A 249 20.32 -7.66 1.58
CA GLY A 249 19.18 -7.24 0.78
C GLY A 249 17.88 -7.20 1.57
N GLY A 250 16.82 -6.71 0.93
CA GLY A 250 15.52 -6.59 1.55
C GLY A 250 14.37 -6.51 0.54
N GLU A 251 13.18 -6.22 1.03
CA GLU A 251 11.99 -6.10 0.21
C GLU A 251 11.87 -4.70 -0.41
N ILE A 252 11.35 -4.62 -1.63
CA ILE A 252 11.00 -3.36 -2.28
C ILE A 252 9.51 -3.11 -2.06
N ARG A 253 9.16 -2.32 -1.04
CA ARG A 253 7.76 -2.09 -0.66
C ARG A 253 7.19 -0.76 -1.16
N GLY A 254 7.98 0.30 -1.17
CA GLY A 254 7.52 1.65 -1.51
C GLY A 254 7.25 1.86 -3.00
N GLY A 255 7.82 1.06 -3.85
CA GLY A 255 7.82 1.29 -5.30
C GLY A 255 9.00 2.14 -5.76
N VAL A 256 9.30 2.05 -7.03
CA VAL A 256 10.42 2.75 -7.66
C VAL A 256 9.98 4.08 -8.28
N ILE A 257 10.94 4.98 -8.52
CA ILE A 257 10.70 6.22 -9.27
C ILE A 257 11.75 6.42 -10.36
N PHE A 258 11.38 7.16 -11.40
CA PHE A 258 12.35 7.74 -12.34
C PHE A 258 12.83 9.11 -11.83
N ALA A 259 14.13 9.29 -11.78
CA ALA A 259 14.81 10.55 -11.52
C ALA A 259 15.70 10.91 -12.71
N GLY A 260 15.09 11.40 -13.80
CA GLY A 260 15.76 11.54 -15.09
C GLY A 260 16.17 10.17 -15.64
N ASP A 261 17.44 10.01 -16.01
CA ASP A 261 17.99 8.76 -16.53
C ASP A 261 18.33 7.71 -15.44
N THR A 262 17.84 7.93 -14.23
CA THR A 262 18.10 7.05 -13.07
C THR A 262 16.80 6.49 -12.53
N ILE A 263 16.77 5.19 -12.23
CA ILE A 263 15.71 4.56 -11.43
C ILE A 263 16.20 4.45 -10.00
N ILE A 264 15.41 4.97 -9.07
CA ILE A 264 15.67 4.90 -7.62
C ILE A 264 14.84 3.79 -7.02
N VAL A 265 15.50 2.88 -6.31
CA VAL A 265 14.91 1.69 -5.69
C VAL A 265 15.07 1.78 -4.17
N PRO A 266 13.98 1.99 -3.42
CA PRO A 266 14.01 1.95 -1.97
C PRO A 266 13.98 0.51 -1.48
N ILE A 267 14.81 0.18 -0.48
CA ILE A 267 14.88 -1.15 0.12
C ILE A 267 14.43 -1.07 1.58
N SER A 268 13.41 -1.85 1.91
CA SER A 268 13.03 -2.14 3.28
C SER A 268 13.88 -3.30 3.83
N ASN A 269 13.88 -3.51 5.13
CA ASN A 269 14.51 -4.68 5.72
C ASN A 269 13.48 -5.73 6.16
N SER A 270 13.93 -6.96 6.39
CA SER A 270 13.12 -8.04 6.95
C SER A 270 13.31 -8.21 8.47
N GLY A 271 14.19 -7.43 9.10
CA GLY A 271 14.54 -7.55 10.53
C GLY A 271 13.34 -7.37 11.45
N VAL A 272 12.39 -6.52 11.08
CA VAL A 272 11.15 -6.32 11.80
C VAL A 272 10.37 -7.62 12.03
N VAL A 273 10.34 -8.50 11.04
CA VAL A 273 9.61 -9.78 11.08
C VAL A 273 10.48 -10.92 11.61
N THR A 274 11.74 -10.96 11.22
CA THR A 274 12.67 -12.04 11.65
C THR A 274 12.88 -12.05 13.16
N GLY A 275 12.69 -10.90 13.83
CA GLY A 275 12.67 -10.82 15.29
C GLY A 275 11.64 -11.73 15.97
N MET A 276 10.56 -12.11 15.29
CA MET A 276 9.55 -13.01 15.82
C MET A 276 10.07 -14.44 16.07
N ASP A 277 11.08 -14.89 15.32
CA ASP A 277 11.71 -16.19 15.58
C ASP A 277 12.67 -16.06 16.77
N PRO A 278 12.35 -16.67 17.93
CA PRO A 278 13.16 -16.53 19.14
C PRO A 278 14.55 -17.18 19.04
N LYS A 279 14.80 -17.99 18.01
CA LYS A 279 16.08 -18.67 17.75
C LYS A 279 16.96 -17.91 16.76
N THR A 280 16.46 -16.86 16.15
CA THR A 280 17.22 -16.01 15.23
C THR A 280 18.16 -15.10 15.99
N GLU A 281 19.40 -15.00 15.57
CA GLU A 281 20.36 -13.97 16.03
C GLU A 281 19.86 -12.61 15.53
N CYS A 282 18.97 -11.99 16.31
CA CYS A 282 18.24 -10.79 15.92
C CYS A 282 19.05 -9.52 16.24
N CYS A 283 19.02 -8.55 15.37
CA CYS A 283 18.40 -8.57 14.06
C CYS A 283 19.45 -8.24 13.00
N THR A 284 19.12 -8.53 11.77
CA THR A 284 20.02 -8.27 10.64
C THR A 284 19.27 -7.48 9.56
N GLY A 285 20.04 -6.85 8.69
CA GLY A 285 19.52 -6.05 7.60
C GLY A 285 19.18 -4.62 8.01
N HIS A 286 19.15 -3.77 7.02
CA HIS A 286 18.86 -2.34 7.17
C HIS A 286 18.31 -1.76 5.87
N GLY A 287 17.74 -0.56 5.96
CA GLY A 287 17.23 0.17 4.80
C GLY A 287 18.37 0.60 3.87
N SER A 288 18.11 0.60 2.58
CA SER A 288 19.05 1.10 1.58
C SER A 288 18.34 1.75 0.39
N VAL A 289 19.09 2.48 -0.42
CA VAL A 289 18.65 3.03 -1.70
C VAL A 289 19.63 2.59 -2.76
N ILE A 290 19.11 2.10 -3.88
CA ILE A 290 19.90 1.72 -5.04
C ILE A 290 19.53 2.64 -6.20
N ALA A 291 20.53 3.10 -6.92
CA ALA A 291 20.36 3.82 -8.18
C ALA A 291 20.78 2.93 -9.35
N LEU A 292 19.87 2.77 -10.30
CA LEU A 292 20.09 2.03 -11.54
C LEU A 292 19.97 2.99 -12.73
N LYS A 293 20.75 2.74 -13.77
CA LYS A 293 20.62 3.46 -15.02
C LYS A 293 19.31 3.03 -15.72
N ALA A 294 18.48 3.99 -16.09
CA ALA A 294 17.16 3.71 -16.65
C ALA A 294 17.23 2.93 -17.98
N THR A 295 18.29 3.14 -18.78
CA THR A 295 18.41 2.55 -20.12
C THR A 295 18.63 1.05 -20.15
N ASP A 296 19.33 0.50 -19.12
CA ASP A 296 19.79 -0.91 -19.15
C ASP A 296 19.78 -1.60 -17.78
N GLY A 297 19.38 -0.89 -16.71
CA GLY A 297 19.38 -1.41 -15.35
C GLY A 297 20.77 -1.57 -14.73
N SER A 298 21.82 -1.01 -15.35
CA SER A 298 23.16 -1.05 -14.78
C SER A 298 23.22 -0.25 -13.47
N TRP A 299 23.97 -0.81 -12.52
CA TRP A 299 24.11 -0.23 -11.20
C TRP A 299 24.95 1.05 -11.24
N LEU A 300 24.51 2.10 -10.54
CA LEU A 300 25.21 3.39 -10.43
C LEU A 300 25.84 3.58 -9.04
N TRP A 301 25.02 3.56 -7.99
CA TRP A 301 25.43 3.70 -6.61
C TRP A 301 24.43 3.07 -5.65
N GLU A 302 24.83 2.90 -4.39
CA GLU A 302 23.96 2.50 -3.28
C GLU A 302 24.24 3.36 -2.05
N TYR A 303 23.19 3.57 -1.24
CA TYR A 303 23.22 4.19 0.07
C TYR A 303 22.66 3.22 1.08
N HIS A 304 23.31 3.11 2.23
CA HIS A 304 22.87 2.30 3.36
C HIS A 304 22.55 3.20 4.54
N THR A 305 21.42 2.95 5.23
CA THR A 305 21.01 3.74 6.40
C THR A 305 21.97 3.56 7.57
N MET A 306 22.67 2.42 7.65
CA MET A 306 23.63 2.09 8.69
C MET A 306 24.62 1.01 8.19
N PRO A 307 25.72 0.73 8.91
CA PRO A 307 26.60 -0.40 8.61
C PRO A 307 25.91 -1.75 8.88
N GLU A 308 26.52 -2.85 8.42
CA GLU A 308 26.04 -4.20 8.71
C GLU A 308 26.02 -4.47 10.22
N PRO A 309 24.98 -5.14 10.74
CA PRO A 309 24.84 -5.45 12.15
C PRO A 309 25.93 -6.38 12.68
N GLU A 310 26.54 -6.01 13.80
CA GLU A 310 27.52 -6.81 14.52
C GLU A 310 26.94 -7.38 15.82
N TYR A 311 27.64 -8.30 16.47
CA TYR A 311 27.23 -8.82 17.77
C TYR A 311 27.33 -7.74 18.85
N THR A 312 26.22 -7.50 19.56
CA THR A 312 26.13 -6.49 20.61
C THR A 312 26.72 -6.95 21.95
N GLY A 313 27.06 -8.23 22.09
CA GLY A 313 27.43 -8.85 23.35
C GLY A 313 26.22 -9.26 24.23
N GLN A 314 25.01 -8.91 23.82
CA GLN A 314 23.79 -9.30 24.50
C GLN A 314 23.27 -10.67 24.00
N VAL A 315 22.51 -11.33 24.86
CA VAL A 315 21.78 -12.58 24.54
C VAL A 315 20.33 -12.44 24.95
N ASN A 316 19.41 -13.05 24.19
CA ASN A 316 18.02 -13.12 24.61
C ASN A 316 17.79 -14.17 25.73
N ARG A 317 16.57 -14.26 26.27
CA ARG A 317 16.25 -15.19 27.37
C ARG A 317 16.41 -16.68 27.03
N LEU A 318 16.63 -17.03 25.76
CA LEU A 318 16.97 -18.39 25.29
C LEU A 318 18.48 -18.59 25.04
N GLY A 319 19.32 -17.59 25.37
CA GLY A 319 20.78 -17.63 25.15
C GLY A 319 21.19 -17.35 23.72
N VAL A 320 20.30 -16.89 22.83
CA VAL A 320 20.61 -16.54 21.45
C VAL A 320 21.25 -15.15 21.39
N ARG A 321 22.40 -15.05 20.72
CA ARG A 321 23.14 -13.79 20.61
C ARG A 321 22.36 -12.75 19.82
N GLN A 322 22.49 -11.49 20.22
CA GLN A 322 21.88 -10.37 19.55
C GLN A 322 22.86 -9.63 18.65
N LYS A 323 22.36 -9.14 17.52
CA LYS A 323 23.09 -8.31 16.56
C LYS A 323 22.45 -6.93 16.44
N GLY A 324 23.25 -5.93 16.11
CA GLY A 324 22.79 -4.56 15.86
C GLY A 324 23.93 -3.58 15.58
N PRO A 325 23.59 -2.32 15.20
CA PRO A 325 22.23 -1.86 14.89
C PRO A 325 21.66 -2.51 13.64
N SER A 326 20.34 -2.61 13.58
CA SER A 326 19.60 -3.01 12.37
C SER A 326 18.33 -2.18 12.23
N GLY A 327 17.72 -2.15 11.05
CA GLY A 327 16.47 -1.43 10.82
C GLY A 327 16.61 -0.20 9.94
N ALA A 328 15.95 0.90 10.31
CA ALA A 328 15.78 2.10 9.51
C ALA A 328 15.37 1.79 8.06
N PRO A 329 14.28 1.00 7.87
CA PRO A 329 13.81 0.57 6.55
C PRO A 329 13.35 1.75 5.71
N ILE A 330 13.51 1.66 4.38
CA ILE A 330 12.94 2.62 3.43
C ILE A 330 11.82 1.89 2.69
N TRP A 331 10.58 2.02 3.18
CA TRP A 331 9.41 1.37 2.61
C TRP A 331 8.38 2.32 2.00
N SER A 332 8.67 3.62 2.04
CA SER A 332 7.93 4.69 1.35
C SER A 332 8.44 4.91 -0.07
N VAL A 333 7.65 5.64 -0.88
CA VAL A 333 8.06 6.05 -2.23
C VAL A 333 9.03 7.23 -2.13
N PRO A 334 10.23 7.15 -2.76
CA PRO A 334 11.18 8.27 -2.80
C PRO A 334 10.64 9.48 -3.54
N LEU A 335 11.15 10.67 -3.21
CA LEU A 335 10.86 11.93 -3.88
C LEU A 335 12.08 12.39 -4.68
N HIS A 336 11.87 12.91 -5.89
CA HIS A 336 12.92 13.55 -6.70
C HIS A 336 12.81 15.08 -6.67
N ASP A 337 13.65 15.75 -5.87
CA ASP A 337 13.84 17.21 -5.92
C ASP A 337 14.71 17.58 -7.13
N ARG A 338 14.05 17.79 -8.26
CA ARG A 338 14.72 18.13 -9.53
C ARG A 338 15.54 19.42 -9.44
N ALA A 339 15.04 20.42 -8.69
CA ALA A 339 15.68 21.73 -8.60
C ALA A 339 17.06 21.67 -7.92
N ARG A 340 17.25 20.70 -7.01
CA ARG A 340 18.50 20.54 -6.23
C ARG A 340 19.25 19.28 -6.57
N ASN A 341 18.77 18.49 -7.55
CA ASN A 341 19.34 17.21 -7.95
C ASN A 341 19.49 16.26 -6.75
N ARG A 342 18.39 16.05 -6.01
CA ARG A 342 18.36 15.25 -4.77
C ARG A 342 17.26 14.21 -4.79
N ILE A 343 17.53 13.11 -4.10
CA ILE A 343 16.52 12.13 -3.71
C ILE A 343 16.22 12.32 -2.23
N ILE A 344 14.95 12.43 -1.88
CA ILE A 344 14.51 12.46 -0.50
C ILE A 344 13.85 11.14 -0.18
N VAL A 345 14.29 10.50 0.90
CA VAL A 345 13.71 9.26 1.43
C VAL A 345 13.29 9.45 2.87
N THR A 346 12.36 8.62 3.32
CA THR A 346 11.92 8.56 4.72
C THR A 346 12.18 7.16 5.25
N THR A 347 12.54 7.07 6.53
CA THR A 347 12.94 5.81 7.17
C THR A 347 12.03 5.47 8.34
N GLY A 348 11.98 4.19 8.68
CA GLY A 348 11.32 3.69 9.87
C GLY A 348 12.28 3.47 11.04
N GLU A 349 11.80 2.70 11.99
CA GLU A 349 12.43 2.36 13.25
C GLU A 349 13.74 1.57 13.11
N ASN A 350 14.56 1.52 14.16
CA ASN A 350 15.54 0.46 14.31
C ASN A 350 14.86 -0.84 14.73
N THR A 351 15.36 -2.00 14.28
CA THR A 351 14.80 -3.30 14.66
C THR A 351 15.60 -3.99 15.78
N SER A 352 16.80 -3.49 16.07
CA SER A 352 17.62 -3.88 17.22
C SER A 352 18.55 -2.76 17.67
N HIS A 353 18.99 -2.84 18.92
CA HIS A 353 19.94 -1.89 19.51
C HIS A 353 21.38 -2.00 18.94
N PRO A 354 22.17 -0.90 19.02
CA PRO A 354 21.79 0.45 19.48
C PRO A 354 20.91 1.19 18.45
N GLY A 355 20.12 2.16 18.92
CA GLY A 355 19.41 3.08 18.02
C GLY A 355 20.41 3.92 17.21
N THR A 356 20.02 4.28 15.98
CA THR A 356 20.85 5.09 15.05
C THR A 356 20.20 6.45 14.81
N ASP A 357 20.97 7.38 14.26
CA ASP A 357 20.48 8.71 13.86
C ASP A 357 19.83 8.72 12.46
N THR A 358 19.63 7.53 11.89
CA THR A 358 18.98 7.31 10.59
C THR A 358 17.61 6.65 10.69
N SER A 359 17.18 6.21 11.89
CA SER A 359 15.81 5.78 12.13
C SER A 359 14.89 6.99 12.24
N ASP A 360 13.62 6.82 11.87
CA ASP A 360 12.59 7.87 11.92
C ASP A 360 13.07 9.19 11.35
N ALA A 361 13.64 9.14 10.17
CA ALA A 361 14.35 10.26 9.57
C ALA A 361 13.83 10.59 8.16
N VAL A 362 14.00 11.87 7.81
CA VAL A 362 13.92 12.37 6.43
C VAL A 362 15.33 12.65 5.96
N ILE A 363 15.77 12.01 4.89
CA ILE A 363 17.16 12.03 4.43
C ILE A 363 17.21 12.51 2.99
N ALA A 364 18.02 13.53 2.72
CA ALA A 364 18.32 14.02 1.38
C ALA A 364 19.65 13.43 0.89
N LEU A 365 19.59 12.77 -0.26
CA LEU A 365 20.74 12.19 -0.94
C LEU A 365 21.03 12.98 -2.23
N ASP A 366 22.29 13.20 -2.54
CA ASP A 366 22.69 13.71 -3.85
C ASP A 366 22.39 12.65 -4.92
N LEU A 367 21.65 13.00 -5.97
CA LEU A 367 21.21 12.06 -7.01
C LEU A 367 22.39 11.43 -7.77
N ALA A 368 23.47 12.16 -7.97
CA ALA A 368 24.61 11.67 -8.76
C ALA A 368 25.49 10.67 -8.00
N SER A 369 25.55 10.80 -6.66
CA SER A 369 26.53 10.07 -5.85
C SER A 369 25.95 9.23 -4.71
N GLY A 370 24.65 9.40 -4.38
CA GLY A 370 24.03 8.76 -3.23
C GLY A 370 24.50 9.28 -1.86
N LYS A 371 25.34 10.34 -1.83
CA LYS A 371 25.85 10.90 -0.58
C LYS A 371 24.81 11.70 0.16
N VAL A 372 24.78 11.59 1.49
CA VAL A 372 23.88 12.37 2.35
C VAL A 372 24.22 13.86 2.25
N VAL A 373 23.21 14.68 1.94
CA VAL A 373 23.30 16.14 1.91
C VAL A 373 22.87 16.75 3.23
N TRP A 374 21.74 16.28 3.75
CA TRP A 374 21.22 16.60 5.07
C TRP A 374 20.31 15.47 5.58
N ARG A 375 20.10 15.46 6.87
CA ARG A 375 19.25 14.50 7.58
C ARG A 375 18.49 15.23 8.67
N PHE A 376 17.22 14.88 8.85
CA PHE A 376 16.37 15.26 9.97
C PHE A 376 15.85 13.99 10.61
N GLN A 377 16.11 13.78 11.90
CA GLN A 377 15.54 12.69 12.69
C GLN A 377 14.44 13.25 13.58
N ALA A 378 13.22 12.70 13.47
CA ALA A 378 12.07 13.13 14.25
C ALA A 378 12.06 12.48 15.64
N MET A 379 12.47 11.22 15.75
CA MET A 379 12.46 10.45 16.97
C MET A 379 13.75 9.66 17.10
N ALA A 380 14.50 9.95 18.15
CA ALA A 380 15.68 9.17 18.50
C ALA A 380 15.26 7.96 19.36
N ALA A 381 16.00 6.87 19.21
CA ALA A 381 15.84 5.66 20.02
C ALA A 381 14.50 4.92 19.84
N ASP A 382 13.80 5.14 18.73
CA ASP A 382 12.73 4.22 18.31
C ASP A 382 13.37 2.91 17.87
N VAL A 383 13.18 1.86 18.68
CA VAL A 383 13.73 0.52 18.44
C VAL A 383 12.65 -0.50 18.71
N TRP A 384 12.12 -1.09 17.64
CA TRP A 384 11.01 -2.01 17.70
C TRP A 384 11.14 -3.11 16.64
N ASN A 385 10.62 -4.29 16.93
CA ASN A 385 10.34 -5.34 15.96
C ASN A 385 9.10 -6.14 16.38
N MET A 386 8.58 -6.99 15.50
CA MET A 386 7.33 -7.73 15.74
C MET A 386 7.40 -8.75 16.90
N ALA A 387 8.58 -9.04 17.48
CA ALA A 387 8.65 -9.80 18.72
C ALA A 387 8.05 -9.03 19.90
N CYS A 388 7.83 -7.72 19.79
CA CYS A 388 7.17 -6.90 20.80
C CYS A 388 5.65 -7.02 20.76
N ASP A 389 5.08 -7.53 19.69
CA ASP A 389 3.64 -7.79 19.60
C ASP A 389 3.28 -9.00 20.47
N VAL A 390 2.33 -8.79 21.36
CA VAL A 390 1.91 -9.80 22.34
C VAL A 390 0.84 -10.70 21.73
N TYR A 391 1.26 -11.81 21.11
CA TYR A 391 0.30 -12.79 20.55
C TYR A 391 -0.10 -13.89 21.53
N THR A 392 0.73 -14.14 22.56
CA THR A 392 0.56 -15.26 23.51
C THR A 392 0.48 -14.82 24.97
N GLY A 393 0.32 -13.52 25.23
CA GLY A 393 0.36 -12.95 26.59
C GLY A 393 1.75 -12.51 27.06
N GLU A 394 2.80 -12.83 26.31
CA GLU A 394 4.18 -12.43 26.60
C GLU A 394 4.87 -11.89 25.35
N ILE A 395 5.69 -10.86 25.51
CA ILE A 395 6.56 -10.35 24.45
C ILE A 395 7.64 -11.39 24.09
N GLY A 396 7.98 -11.47 22.80
CA GLY A 396 8.98 -12.42 22.30
C GLY A 396 10.40 -12.12 22.82
N PRO A 397 11.28 -13.14 22.85
CA PRO A 397 12.64 -13.01 23.39
C PRO A 397 13.52 -11.97 22.69
N ASN A 398 13.23 -11.65 21.43
CA ASN A 398 14.01 -10.68 20.63
C ASN A 398 13.40 -9.28 20.65
N CYS A 399 12.34 -9.01 21.45
CA CYS A 399 11.78 -7.65 21.55
C CYS A 399 12.79 -6.68 22.15
N PRO A 400 13.13 -5.56 21.48
CA PRO A 400 14.08 -4.58 21.97
C PRO A 400 13.77 -3.97 23.34
N VAL A 401 12.52 -3.96 23.76
CA VAL A 401 12.12 -3.51 25.12
C VAL A 401 12.86 -4.28 26.22
N LEU A 402 13.17 -5.56 26.01
CA LEU A 402 13.95 -6.36 26.93
C LEU A 402 15.42 -5.93 27.03
N PHE A 403 15.88 -5.09 26.11
CA PHE A 403 17.24 -4.58 26.00
C PHE A 403 17.32 -3.05 26.19
N GLY A 404 16.22 -2.41 26.65
CA GLY A 404 16.16 -0.98 26.96
C GLY A 404 15.43 -0.09 25.94
N GLY A 405 14.73 -0.66 24.97
CA GLY A 405 13.85 0.06 24.07
C GLY A 405 12.52 0.46 24.72
N ASP A 406 11.78 1.38 24.13
CA ASP A 406 10.47 1.82 24.62
C ASP A 406 9.29 1.14 23.90
N GLY A 407 9.56 0.35 22.86
CA GLY A 407 8.57 -0.47 22.14
C GLY A 407 7.66 0.32 21.21
N ARG A 408 8.03 1.55 20.84
CA ARG A 408 7.31 2.33 19.83
C ARG A 408 7.68 1.85 18.43
N ASP A 409 6.76 2.05 17.49
CA ASP A 409 6.92 1.82 16.06
C ASP A 409 6.29 3.01 15.34
N PHE A 410 7.07 4.07 15.18
CA PHE A 410 6.57 5.39 14.73
C PHE A 410 7.18 5.86 13.42
N ASP A 411 7.45 4.94 12.52
CA ASP A 411 8.00 5.18 11.18
C ASP A 411 7.50 6.43 10.46
N PHE A 412 8.34 6.99 9.62
CA PHE A 412 7.89 7.74 8.45
C PHE A 412 7.46 6.77 7.34
N GLY A 413 6.28 6.17 7.47
CA GLY A 413 5.70 5.30 6.45
C GLY A 413 5.22 6.07 5.22
N ALA A 414 4.83 7.33 5.43
CA ALA A 414 4.50 8.25 4.35
C ALA A 414 5.78 8.79 3.68
N GLY A 415 5.84 8.69 2.35
CA GLY A 415 6.88 9.36 1.56
C GLY A 415 6.80 10.89 1.69
N ALA A 416 7.94 11.56 1.58
CA ALA A 416 8.00 13.02 1.62
C ALA A 416 7.32 13.66 0.41
N VAL A 417 6.77 14.86 0.60
CA VAL A 417 6.12 15.67 -0.44
C VAL A 417 6.88 17.00 -0.56
N LEU A 418 7.23 17.41 -1.77
CA LEU A 418 7.87 18.71 -2.02
C LEU A 418 6.86 19.68 -2.62
N VAL A 419 6.71 20.84 -2.00
CA VAL A 419 5.84 21.90 -2.50
C VAL A 419 6.56 23.24 -2.56
N LYS A 420 6.13 24.08 -3.46
CA LYS A 420 6.47 25.49 -3.50
C LYS A 420 5.33 26.27 -2.83
N ALA A 421 5.60 26.86 -1.69
CA ALA A 421 4.65 27.69 -0.95
C ALA A 421 4.38 29.02 -1.66
N LYS A 422 3.33 29.75 -1.25
CA LYS A 422 2.97 31.07 -1.83
C LYS A 422 4.08 32.09 -1.73
N SER A 423 4.89 32.04 -0.67
CA SER A 423 6.09 32.89 -0.51
C SER A 423 7.21 32.58 -1.51
N GLY A 424 7.08 31.49 -2.30
CA GLY A 424 8.12 30.96 -3.18
C GLY A 424 9.11 30.02 -2.49
N LYS A 425 8.95 29.76 -1.19
CA LYS A 425 9.78 28.82 -0.42
C LYS A 425 9.48 27.39 -0.79
N ASP A 426 10.52 26.57 -0.97
CA ASP A 426 10.38 25.14 -1.18
C ASP A 426 10.37 24.43 0.18
N ILE A 427 9.29 23.68 0.44
CA ILE A 427 9.01 23.00 1.72
C ILE A 427 8.86 21.50 1.49
N ILE A 428 9.54 20.71 2.29
CA ILE A 428 9.33 19.26 2.40
C ILE A 428 8.28 19.03 3.50
N LEU A 429 7.22 18.30 3.16
CA LEU A 429 6.20 17.84 4.09
C LEU A 429 6.40 16.34 4.32
N ALA A 430 6.33 15.90 5.57
CA ALA A 430 6.47 14.52 5.94
C ALA A 430 5.46 14.14 7.02
N GLY A 431 4.85 12.96 6.90
CA GLY A 431 3.90 12.42 7.85
C GLY A 431 4.47 11.19 8.55
N GLN A 432 4.16 11.02 9.83
CA GLN A 432 4.72 9.98 10.69
C GLN A 432 3.64 9.19 11.42
N LYS A 433 3.87 7.90 11.67
CA LYS A 433 2.97 7.04 12.45
C LYS A 433 2.69 7.57 13.86
N SER A 434 3.58 8.41 14.41
CA SER A 434 3.38 9.12 15.69
C SER A 434 2.22 10.13 15.68
N GLY A 435 1.56 10.32 14.53
CA GLY A 435 0.52 11.33 14.33
C GLY A 435 1.07 12.73 14.07
N HIS A 436 2.38 12.88 13.85
CA HIS A 436 2.97 14.17 13.49
C HIS A 436 2.97 14.42 11.99
N VAL A 437 2.75 15.68 11.63
CA VAL A 437 3.05 16.26 10.32
C VAL A 437 4.17 17.27 10.50
N TRP A 438 5.22 17.12 9.71
CA TRP A 438 6.42 17.94 9.74
C TRP A 438 6.53 18.77 8.46
N ALA A 439 6.95 20.02 8.58
CA ALA A 439 7.39 20.83 7.46
C ALA A 439 8.86 21.20 7.64
N LEU A 440 9.65 20.90 6.63
CA LEU A 440 11.09 21.10 6.64
C LEU A 440 11.50 22.05 5.50
N ASP A 441 12.50 22.86 5.73
CA ASP A 441 13.15 23.64 4.68
C ASP A 441 13.84 22.68 3.68
N ALA A 442 13.44 22.70 2.43
CA ALA A 442 13.93 21.73 1.43
C ALA A 442 15.43 21.81 1.17
N LYS A 443 16.07 22.96 1.41
CA LYS A 443 17.51 23.15 1.21
C LYS A 443 18.32 22.53 2.35
N THR A 444 17.84 22.64 3.58
CA THR A 444 18.63 22.40 4.80
C THR A 444 18.12 21.27 5.69
N GLY A 445 16.89 20.81 5.50
CA GLY A 445 16.22 19.84 6.38
C GLY A 445 15.80 20.41 7.73
N LYS A 446 15.93 21.74 7.96
CA LYS A 446 15.52 22.35 9.23
C LYS A 446 14.01 22.40 9.37
N VAL A 447 13.51 22.07 10.56
CA VAL A 447 12.09 22.15 10.88
C VAL A 447 11.61 23.60 10.79
N LEU A 448 10.54 23.81 10.05
CA LEU A 448 9.81 25.08 9.95
C LEU A 448 8.65 25.10 10.93
N TRP A 449 7.89 24.02 10.95
CA TRP A 449 6.81 23.75 11.90
C TRP A 449 6.55 22.25 12.02
N SER A 450 5.85 21.86 13.08
CA SER A 450 5.28 20.52 13.24
C SER A 450 3.92 20.59 13.93
N GLN A 451 3.04 19.65 13.63
CA GLN A 451 1.73 19.48 14.27
C GLN A 451 1.54 18.02 14.63
N ARG A 452 1.21 17.75 15.89
CA ARG A 452 0.76 16.44 16.33
C ARG A 452 -0.76 16.39 16.29
N ILE A 453 -1.31 15.42 15.56
CA ILE A 453 -2.76 15.30 15.32
C ILE A 453 -3.32 14.09 16.08
N GLY A 454 -2.67 12.92 15.93
CA GLY A 454 -3.10 11.65 16.51
C GLY A 454 -2.25 11.22 17.71
N GLU A 455 -2.66 10.16 18.38
CA GLU A 455 -1.86 9.53 19.44
C GLU A 455 -0.70 8.71 18.86
N GLY A 456 -0.91 8.18 17.65
CA GLY A 456 0.05 7.33 16.95
C GLY A 456 0.02 5.89 17.45
N THR A 457 0.11 4.98 16.53
CA THR A 457 0.27 3.54 16.79
C THR A 457 1.10 2.93 15.66
N ALA A 458 1.54 1.71 15.82
CA ALA A 458 2.31 0.99 14.80
C ALA A 458 1.58 0.82 13.44
N LEU A 459 0.26 0.94 13.41
CA LEU A 459 -0.56 0.98 12.19
C LEU A 459 -1.32 2.32 12.04
N GLY A 460 -0.92 3.32 12.80
CA GLY A 460 -1.64 4.58 12.96
C GLY A 460 -0.92 5.81 12.46
N GLY A 461 -1.39 6.96 12.91
CA GLY A 461 -0.89 8.26 12.52
C GLY A 461 -1.07 8.55 11.03
N VAL A 462 -0.10 9.22 10.41
CA VAL A 462 -0.02 9.40 8.96
C VAL A 462 0.76 8.21 8.39
N HIS A 463 0.03 7.22 7.86
CA HIS A 463 0.61 5.91 7.59
C HIS A 463 1.23 5.82 6.18
N TRP A 464 0.45 6.06 5.10
CA TRP A 464 0.93 5.79 3.73
C TRP A 464 1.24 7.04 2.91
N GLY A 465 0.75 8.21 3.29
CA GLY A 465 1.06 9.40 2.53
C GLY A 465 0.23 10.63 2.86
N LEU A 466 0.70 11.74 2.31
CA LEU A 466 0.08 13.05 2.35
C LEU A 466 -0.32 13.48 0.94
N ALA A 467 -1.20 14.47 0.83
CA ALA A 467 -1.39 15.21 -0.42
C ALA A 467 -1.25 16.71 -0.17
N SER A 468 -0.80 17.47 -1.18
CA SER A 468 -0.69 18.92 -1.06
C SER A 468 -0.84 19.60 -2.41
N ASP A 469 -1.52 20.74 -2.41
CA ASP A 469 -1.66 21.64 -3.56
C ASP A 469 -0.69 22.84 -3.51
N GLY A 470 0.18 22.89 -2.49
CA GLY A 470 1.10 24.00 -2.23
C GLY A 470 0.51 25.11 -1.36
N GLU A 471 -0.81 25.13 -1.12
CA GLU A 471 -1.48 25.99 -0.14
C GLU A 471 -1.76 25.24 1.16
N TYR A 472 -2.37 24.07 1.04
CA TYR A 472 -2.64 23.16 2.16
C TYR A 472 -1.91 21.84 2.00
N VAL A 473 -1.57 21.23 3.13
CA VAL A 473 -1.26 19.81 3.25
C VAL A 473 -2.43 19.10 3.88
N PHE A 474 -2.84 17.98 3.28
CA PHE A 474 -3.95 17.14 3.74
C PHE A 474 -3.38 15.86 4.33
N ALA A 475 -3.55 15.73 5.65
CA ALA A 475 -3.04 14.61 6.43
C ALA A 475 -4.20 13.67 6.80
N PRO A 476 -4.21 12.44 6.28
CA PRO A 476 -5.11 11.39 6.73
C PRO A 476 -4.58 10.84 8.03
N ILE A 477 -5.43 10.61 9.00
CA ILE A 477 -5.09 9.99 10.28
C ILE A 477 -5.87 8.71 10.45
N ASN A 478 -5.12 7.68 10.74
CA ASN A 478 -5.60 6.40 11.20
C ASN A 478 -5.04 6.16 12.61
N ASP A 479 -5.90 6.08 13.59
CA ASP A 479 -5.55 5.80 14.98
C ASP A 479 -6.24 4.49 15.41
N PRO A 480 -5.86 3.32 14.86
CA PRO A 480 -6.45 2.05 15.24
C PRO A 480 -6.01 1.70 16.65
N PHE A 481 -6.95 1.26 17.47
CA PHE A 481 -6.69 0.86 18.84
C PHE A 481 -7.12 -0.58 19.07
N PHE A 482 -6.17 -1.43 19.31
CA PHE A 482 -6.37 -2.86 19.62
C PHE A 482 -6.13 -3.20 21.10
N GLY A 483 -5.73 -2.21 21.91
CA GLY A 483 -5.40 -2.40 23.32
C GLY A 483 -6.52 -1.98 24.28
N GLY A 484 -6.26 -2.08 25.58
CA GLY A 484 -7.20 -1.80 26.67
C GLY A 484 -6.95 -0.47 27.39
N ASP A 485 -6.20 0.50 26.81
CA ASP A 485 -5.99 1.79 27.44
C ASP A 485 -7.29 2.63 27.41
N PRO A 486 -7.95 2.86 28.54
CA PRO A 486 -9.20 3.62 28.61
C PRO A 486 -9.01 5.13 28.34
N GLU A 487 -7.76 5.62 28.37
CA GLU A 487 -7.45 7.04 28.13
C GLU A 487 -7.14 7.33 26.66
N PHE A 488 -7.02 6.27 25.83
CA PHE A 488 -6.79 6.45 24.40
C PHE A 488 -7.98 7.11 23.70
N VAL A 489 -7.74 8.23 23.06
CA VAL A 489 -8.74 8.96 22.27
C VAL A 489 -8.31 8.97 20.82
N SER A 490 -8.95 8.12 20.00
CA SER A 490 -8.73 8.13 18.55
C SER A 490 -9.04 9.48 17.94
N ARG A 491 -8.13 9.98 17.12
CA ARG A 491 -8.27 11.21 16.33
C ARG A 491 -8.31 10.91 14.83
N ALA A 492 -8.78 9.72 14.49
CA ALA A 492 -8.95 9.32 13.10
C ALA A 492 -9.72 10.39 12.30
N GLY A 493 -9.22 10.74 11.11
CA GLY A 493 -9.84 11.79 10.32
C GLY A 493 -8.95 12.31 9.20
N VAL A 494 -9.35 13.44 8.62
CA VAL A 494 -8.56 14.19 7.64
C VAL A 494 -8.37 15.61 8.14
N TYR A 495 -7.14 16.09 8.09
CA TYR A 495 -6.75 17.40 8.60
C TYR A 495 -6.04 18.20 7.51
N ALA A 496 -6.44 19.47 7.35
CA ALA A 496 -5.81 20.41 6.44
C ALA A 496 -5.00 21.45 7.22
N PHE A 497 -3.73 21.62 6.85
CA PHE A 497 -2.86 22.64 7.43
C PHE A 497 -2.30 23.55 6.34
N ASP A 498 -2.22 24.82 6.62
CA ASP A 498 -1.49 25.79 5.80
C ASP A 498 -0.03 25.38 5.71
N VAL A 499 0.49 25.27 4.49
CA VAL A 499 1.83 24.76 4.21
C VAL A 499 2.95 25.60 4.83
N GLU A 500 2.78 26.94 4.91
CA GLU A 500 3.81 27.85 5.40
C GLU A 500 3.85 27.93 6.93
N THR A 501 2.68 27.91 7.55
CA THR A 501 2.54 28.23 8.98
C THR A 501 2.19 27.03 9.86
N GLY A 502 1.72 25.93 9.26
CA GLY A 502 1.19 24.78 9.99
C GLY A 502 -0.14 25.06 10.68
N LYS A 503 -0.78 26.23 10.43
CA LYS A 503 -2.08 26.55 11.01
C LYS A 503 -3.15 25.64 10.41
N ARG A 504 -3.98 25.05 11.27
CA ARG A 504 -5.09 24.21 10.85
C ARG A 504 -6.17 25.04 10.16
N GLY A 505 -6.49 24.68 8.91
CA GLY A 505 -7.59 25.23 8.13
C GLY A 505 -8.92 24.59 8.53
N TRP A 506 -9.00 23.27 8.38
CA TRP A 506 -10.17 22.49 8.74
C TRP A 506 -9.77 21.07 9.19
N SER A 507 -10.74 20.33 9.73
CA SER A 507 -10.60 18.90 10.05
C SER A 507 -11.94 18.20 9.93
N TYR A 508 -11.89 16.93 9.54
CA TYR A 508 -12.99 15.99 9.53
C TYR A 508 -12.66 14.86 10.48
N ALA A 509 -13.51 14.58 11.47
CA ALA A 509 -13.36 13.45 12.38
C ALA A 509 -14.10 12.22 11.81
N ALA A 510 -13.39 11.11 11.65
CA ALA A 510 -14.01 9.83 11.35
C ALA A 510 -14.59 9.22 12.63
N LEU A 511 -15.73 8.54 12.49
CA LEU A 511 -16.36 7.79 13.55
C LEU A 511 -16.49 6.31 13.16
N PRO A 512 -16.47 5.39 14.13
CA PRO A 512 -16.78 3.99 13.85
C PRO A 512 -18.15 3.86 13.20
N ASP A 513 -18.23 3.11 12.10
CA ASP A 513 -19.46 2.80 11.39
C ASP A 513 -19.76 1.30 11.51
N CYS A 514 -20.30 0.93 12.69
CA CYS A 514 -20.55 -0.45 13.09
C CYS A 514 -22.05 -0.76 13.22
N GLU A 515 -22.89 -0.06 12.49
CA GLU A 515 -24.35 -0.23 12.56
C GLU A 515 -24.92 -0.92 11.32
N GLY A 516 -26.07 -1.52 11.46
CA GLY A 516 -26.86 -2.10 10.38
C GLY A 516 -26.08 -3.17 9.58
N GLU A 517 -26.13 -3.05 8.25
CA GLU A 517 -25.48 -3.98 7.33
C GLU A 517 -23.95 -3.83 7.36
N ARG A 518 -23.44 -2.65 7.59
CA ARG A 518 -21.99 -2.39 7.65
C ARG A 518 -21.32 -3.14 8.80
N ALA A 519 -21.98 -3.30 9.93
CA ALA A 519 -21.46 -4.11 11.05
C ALA A 519 -21.15 -5.56 10.66
N ARG A 520 -21.80 -6.08 9.62
CA ARG A 520 -21.61 -7.45 9.10
C ARG A 520 -20.57 -7.51 7.97
N LEU A 521 -20.39 -6.41 7.25
CA LEU A 521 -19.53 -6.34 6.08
C LEU A 521 -18.12 -5.85 6.40
N VAL A 522 -17.96 -4.99 7.43
CA VAL A 522 -16.69 -4.36 7.80
C VAL A 522 -16.07 -5.10 8.99
N SER A 523 -14.92 -5.71 8.77
CA SER A 523 -14.14 -6.36 9.84
C SER A 523 -13.57 -5.32 10.79
N ASN A 524 -13.60 -5.60 12.09
CA ASN A 524 -13.01 -4.73 13.13
C ASN A 524 -13.43 -3.25 13.02
N CYS A 525 -14.69 -2.98 12.63
CA CYS A 525 -15.19 -1.63 12.37
C CYS A 525 -15.00 -0.64 13.52
N LYS A 526 -14.90 -1.12 14.77
CA LYS A 526 -14.63 -0.28 15.95
C LYS A 526 -13.20 0.21 16.04
N ALA A 527 -12.24 -0.52 15.44
CA ALA A 527 -10.83 -0.19 15.48
C ALA A 527 -10.33 0.34 14.12
N LEU A 528 -10.88 -0.19 13.01
CA LEU A 528 -10.39 0.08 11.65
C LEU A 528 -11.41 0.91 10.85
N TYR A 529 -11.53 2.20 11.16
CA TYR A 529 -12.46 3.13 10.49
C TYR A 529 -11.81 4.42 10.00
N GLY A 530 -10.57 4.71 10.39
CA GLY A 530 -9.84 5.92 10.01
C GLY A 530 -9.33 5.93 8.58
N PHE A 531 -8.52 6.93 8.27
CA PHE A 531 -7.94 7.16 6.95
C PHE A 531 -6.46 6.77 6.97
N SER A 532 -6.11 5.65 6.36
CA SER A 532 -4.72 5.16 6.26
C SER A 532 -4.14 5.38 4.86
N ALA A 533 -4.95 5.18 3.83
CA ALA A 533 -4.54 5.41 2.44
C ALA A 533 -4.18 6.87 2.16
N ALA A 534 -3.17 7.09 1.33
CA ALA A 534 -2.77 8.42 0.91
C ALA A 534 -3.89 9.13 0.13
N PRO A 535 -4.28 10.38 0.48
CA PRO A 535 -5.34 11.11 -0.20
C PRO A 535 -4.90 11.65 -1.56
N LEU A 536 -5.86 12.21 -2.33
CA LEU A 536 -5.62 12.94 -3.57
C LEU A 536 -6.21 14.35 -3.47
N VAL A 537 -5.56 15.32 -4.09
CA VAL A 537 -6.15 16.63 -4.39
C VAL A 537 -6.50 16.69 -5.87
N ILE A 538 -7.75 17.00 -6.20
CA ILE A 538 -8.21 17.11 -7.60
C ILE A 538 -8.98 18.43 -7.73
N GLY A 539 -8.32 19.45 -8.30
CA GLY A 539 -8.91 20.78 -8.39
C GLY A 539 -9.32 21.34 -7.02
N ASP A 540 -10.63 21.59 -6.82
CA ASP A 540 -11.19 22.11 -5.57
C ASP A 540 -11.69 21.01 -4.61
N ALA A 541 -11.28 19.76 -4.80
CA ALA A 541 -11.69 18.64 -3.96
C ALA A 541 -10.49 17.89 -3.38
N VAL A 542 -10.67 17.32 -2.18
CA VAL A 542 -9.80 16.31 -1.57
C VAL A 542 -10.55 14.98 -1.57
N VAL A 543 -9.90 13.92 -2.04
CA VAL A 543 -10.44 12.57 -2.05
C VAL A 543 -9.64 11.73 -1.07
N ALA A 544 -10.29 11.19 -0.08
CA ALA A 544 -9.66 10.29 0.90
C ALA A 544 -10.49 9.01 1.05
N ALA A 545 -9.85 7.94 1.46
CA ALA A 545 -10.50 6.64 1.62
C ALA A 545 -10.27 6.06 3.00
N THR A 546 -11.29 5.37 3.51
CA THR A 546 -11.31 4.83 4.87
C THR A 546 -10.96 3.34 4.89
N LEU A 547 -10.47 2.88 6.01
CA LEU A 547 -10.34 1.43 6.31
C LEU A 547 -11.70 0.72 6.35
N GLY A 548 -12.79 1.46 6.55
CA GLY A 548 -14.16 0.96 6.39
C GLY A 548 -14.64 0.86 4.95
N GLY A 549 -13.77 1.12 3.94
CA GLY A 549 -14.07 0.93 2.53
C GLY A 549 -14.93 2.03 1.89
N GLN A 550 -14.93 3.24 2.46
CA GLN A 550 -15.60 4.40 1.88
C GLN A 550 -14.60 5.32 1.18
N VAL A 551 -14.97 5.85 0.02
CA VAL A 551 -14.29 6.98 -0.62
C VAL A 551 -15.09 8.23 -0.32
N ILE A 552 -14.46 9.20 0.35
CA ILE A 552 -15.09 10.45 0.76
C ILE A 552 -14.43 11.59 0.00
N VAL A 553 -15.26 12.43 -0.59
CA VAL A 553 -14.87 13.63 -1.33
C VAL A 553 -15.19 14.84 -0.48
N PHE A 554 -14.19 15.66 -0.22
CA PHE A 554 -14.32 16.88 0.57
C PHE A 554 -14.12 18.12 -0.31
N ASP A 555 -14.79 19.22 0.02
CA ASP A 555 -14.41 20.53 -0.47
C ASP A 555 -13.03 20.90 0.10
N ARG A 556 -12.11 21.26 -0.78
CA ARG A 556 -10.71 21.54 -0.44
C ARG A 556 -10.53 22.67 0.59
N GLN A 557 -11.37 23.69 0.53
CA GLN A 557 -11.26 24.89 1.37
C GLN A 557 -11.94 24.72 2.73
N THR A 558 -13.07 24.02 2.76
CA THR A 558 -13.94 23.99 3.94
C THR A 558 -13.92 22.65 4.68
N GLY A 559 -13.54 21.56 4.01
CA GLY A 559 -13.66 20.19 4.53
C GLY A 559 -15.09 19.66 4.55
N GLU A 560 -16.05 20.38 3.92
CA GLU A 560 -17.41 19.90 3.74
C GLU A 560 -17.42 18.63 2.88
N VAL A 561 -18.18 17.61 3.29
CA VAL A 561 -18.34 16.38 2.51
C VAL A 561 -19.23 16.67 1.29
N LEU A 562 -18.66 16.49 0.11
CA LEU A 562 -19.33 16.67 -1.18
C LEU A 562 -19.97 15.38 -1.68
N ASN A 563 -19.36 14.23 -1.40
CA ASN A 563 -19.82 12.91 -1.83
C ASN A 563 -19.22 11.81 -0.95
N THR A 564 -19.96 10.70 -0.82
CA THR A 564 -19.46 9.48 -0.17
C THR A 564 -19.87 8.28 -1.03
N ILE A 565 -18.89 7.45 -1.39
CA ILE A 565 -19.09 6.23 -2.17
C ILE A 565 -18.68 5.05 -1.32
N ASP A 566 -19.63 4.16 -1.03
CA ASP A 566 -19.36 2.90 -0.34
C ASP A 566 -18.90 1.84 -1.34
N THR A 567 -17.77 1.18 -1.03
CA THR A 567 -17.22 0.13 -1.87
C THR A 567 -17.25 -1.25 -1.22
N VAL A 568 -17.75 -1.37 0.02
CA VAL A 568 -17.77 -2.65 0.76
C VAL A 568 -18.88 -3.57 0.29
N GLY A 569 -18.59 -4.85 0.24
CA GLY A 569 -19.57 -5.87 -0.13
C GLY A 569 -19.56 -6.25 -1.61
N PRO A 570 -20.58 -6.95 -2.10
CA PRO A 570 -20.64 -7.42 -3.48
C PRO A 570 -20.67 -6.26 -4.49
N ILE A 571 -19.81 -6.31 -5.50
CA ILE A 571 -19.73 -5.31 -6.57
C ILE A 571 -19.85 -6.02 -7.92
N ALA A 572 -20.71 -5.50 -8.79
CA ALA A 572 -20.81 -5.96 -10.17
C ALA A 572 -19.53 -5.61 -10.95
N THR A 573 -18.94 -6.60 -11.61
CA THR A 573 -17.67 -6.46 -12.33
C THR A 573 -17.83 -6.81 -13.81
N ILE A 574 -16.92 -6.28 -14.65
CA ILE A 574 -16.92 -6.58 -16.09
C ILE A 574 -16.40 -8.01 -16.38
N ASN A 575 -15.70 -8.63 -15.44
CA ASN A 575 -15.23 -10.03 -15.50
C ASN A 575 -16.04 -10.89 -14.51
N ALA A 576 -17.29 -11.12 -14.80
CA ALA A 576 -18.26 -11.79 -13.92
C ALA A 576 -17.86 -13.24 -13.52
N GLU A 577 -16.85 -13.84 -14.13
CA GLU A 577 -16.31 -15.15 -13.77
C GLU A 577 -15.67 -15.17 -12.37
N ILE A 578 -15.18 -14.02 -11.91
CA ILE A 578 -14.61 -13.84 -10.57
C ILE A 578 -15.61 -13.01 -9.77
N PRO A 579 -16.14 -13.50 -8.64
CA PRO A 579 -17.02 -12.70 -7.79
C PRO A 579 -16.30 -11.45 -7.27
N GLY A 580 -16.84 -10.27 -7.55
CA GLY A 580 -16.30 -9.01 -7.07
C GLY A 580 -16.79 -8.69 -5.66
N LYS A 581 -15.87 -8.40 -4.77
CA LYS A 581 -16.15 -7.95 -3.40
C LYS A 581 -15.23 -6.80 -3.04
N GLY A 582 -15.80 -5.68 -2.64
CA GLY A 582 -15.02 -4.58 -2.08
C GLY A 582 -14.81 -4.74 -0.58
N GLY A 583 -13.77 -4.11 -0.08
CA GLY A 583 -13.35 -4.16 1.31
C GLY A 583 -12.63 -2.86 1.73
N SER A 584 -11.67 -2.96 2.62
CA SER A 584 -10.88 -1.81 3.08
C SER A 584 -10.07 -1.18 1.96
N ILE A 585 -9.93 0.14 2.02
CA ILE A 585 -9.05 0.88 1.11
C ILE A 585 -7.87 1.39 1.93
N ASP A 586 -6.68 0.91 1.59
CA ASP A 586 -5.46 1.22 2.33
C ASP A 586 -4.26 1.32 1.38
N SER A 587 -3.07 1.63 1.89
CA SER A 587 -1.83 1.70 1.12
C SER A 587 -1.92 2.71 -0.04
N HIS A 588 -1.55 2.30 -1.24
CA HIS A 588 -1.59 3.10 -2.46
C HIS A 588 -2.96 3.07 -3.16
N GLY A 589 -4.02 2.72 -2.46
CA GLY A 589 -5.33 2.37 -3.01
C GLY A 589 -6.10 3.42 -3.80
N LEU A 590 -5.60 4.67 -3.90
CA LEU A 590 -6.21 5.77 -4.65
C LEU A 590 -5.28 6.31 -5.73
N SER A 591 -5.79 6.47 -6.95
CA SER A 591 -5.12 7.17 -8.06
C SER A 591 -6.15 7.84 -8.97
N ALA A 592 -5.73 8.79 -9.83
CA ALA A 592 -6.64 9.53 -10.68
C ALA A 592 -6.02 9.90 -12.03
N GLY A 593 -6.87 10.06 -13.03
CA GLY A 593 -6.55 10.51 -14.39
C GLY A 593 -7.63 10.09 -15.38
N ALA A 594 -7.53 10.54 -16.61
CA ALA A 594 -8.46 10.18 -17.68
C ALA A 594 -9.96 10.42 -17.35
N GLY A 595 -10.26 11.42 -16.54
CA GLY A 595 -11.63 11.72 -16.11
C GLY A 595 -12.18 10.80 -15.03
N MET A 596 -11.34 10.03 -14.33
CA MET A 596 -11.74 9.01 -13.35
C MET A 596 -10.83 8.99 -12.13
N ILE A 597 -11.37 8.40 -11.05
CA ILE A 597 -10.61 8.00 -9.86
C ILE A 597 -10.59 6.47 -9.84
N PHE A 598 -9.42 5.89 -9.65
CA PHE A 598 -9.23 4.45 -9.55
C PHE A 598 -9.01 4.07 -8.10
N VAL A 599 -9.77 3.09 -7.64
CA VAL A 599 -9.83 2.64 -6.25
C VAL A 599 -9.54 1.16 -6.19
N ASN A 600 -8.49 0.77 -5.46
CA ASN A 600 -8.24 -0.62 -5.14
C ASN A 600 -8.88 -0.92 -3.77
N SER A 601 -10.01 -1.65 -3.77
CA SER A 601 -10.81 -1.92 -2.58
C SER A 601 -10.69 -3.39 -2.19
N GLY A 602 -10.10 -3.64 -1.01
CA GLY A 602 -9.96 -4.99 -0.47
C GLY A 602 -8.60 -5.31 0.16
N TYR A 603 -7.76 -4.31 0.42
CA TYR A 603 -6.50 -4.52 1.15
C TYR A 603 -6.75 -5.09 2.55
N SER A 604 -6.11 -6.20 2.88
CA SER A 604 -6.41 -6.96 4.12
C SER A 604 -5.19 -7.51 4.86
N ALA A 605 -4.00 -6.92 4.67
CA ALA A 605 -2.76 -7.43 5.24
C ALA A 605 -2.71 -7.42 6.78
N PHE A 606 -3.48 -6.52 7.45
CA PHE A 606 -3.45 -6.33 8.90
C PHE A 606 -4.87 -6.26 9.48
N SER A 607 -5.65 -7.34 9.34
CA SER A 607 -7.02 -7.46 9.88
C SER A 607 -8.07 -6.52 9.25
N GLN A 608 -7.74 -5.81 8.17
CA GLN A 608 -8.71 -5.03 7.41
C GLN A 608 -9.73 -5.95 6.72
N THR A 609 -10.80 -5.35 6.21
CA THR A 609 -11.85 -6.08 5.48
C THR A 609 -11.34 -6.52 4.11
N PRO A 610 -11.30 -7.84 3.83
CA PRO A 610 -10.83 -8.34 2.56
C PRO A 610 -11.80 -8.04 1.41
N GLY A 611 -11.23 -7.82 0.24
CA GLY A 611 -11.92 -7.65 -1.04
C GLY A 611 -10.96 -7.86 -2.19
N ASN A 612 -11.44 -7.71 -3.42
CA ASN A 612 -10.65 -8.03 -4.61
C ASN A 612 -10.98 -7.16 -5.82
N VAL A 613 -11.42 -5.93 -5.62
CA VAL A 613 -11.88 -5.12 -6.76
C VAL A 613 -11.02 -3.90 -7.02
N LEU A 614 -10.71 -3.70 -8.29
CA LEU A 614 -10.30 -2.42 -8.85
C LEU A 614 -11.54 -1.71 -9.41
N ILE A 615 -11.84 -0.53 -8.90
CA ILE A 615 -13.03 0.25 -9.24
C ILE A 615 -12.61 1.53 -9.97
N ALA A 616 -13.27 1.87 -11.05
CA ALA A 616 -13.20 3.21 -11.64
C ALA A 616 -14.45 4.02 -11.27
N LEU A 617 -14.23 5.15 -10.64
CA LEU A 617 -15.27 6.14 -10.33
C LEU A 617 -15.22 7.27 -11.38
N ALA A 618 -16.37 7.60 -11.95
CA ALA A 618 -16.49 8.70 -12.90
C ALA A 618 -17.71 9.58 -12.58
N PRO A 619 -17.74 10.85 -13.06
CA PRO A 619 -18.93 11.70 -12.96
C PRO A 619 -20.18 11.04 -13.52
N GLY A 620 -21.31 11.21 -12.85
CA GLY A 620 -22.57 10.53 -13.19
C GLY A 620 -23.13 10.79 -14.59
N ASN A 621 -22.65 11.83 -15.25
CA ASN A 621 -23.07 12.27 -16.59
C ASN A 621 -22.11 11.84 -17.71
N ARG A 622 -21.13 10.97 -17.43
CA ARG A 622 -20.16 10.44 -18.39
C ARG A 622 -20.32 8.95 -18.66
#